data_a21677d9cfeb6dc6ff496fdf4c179dc3
#
_entry.id   a21677d9cfeb6dc6ff496fdf4c179dc3
#
_cell.length_a   1.000
_cell.length_b   1.000
_cell.length_c   1.000
_cell.angle_alpha   90.00
_cell.angle_beta   90.00
_cell.angle_gamma   90.00
#
_symmetry.space_group_name_H-M   'P 1'
#
loop_
_entity.id
_entity.type
_entity.pdbx_description
1 polymer ?
#
loop_
_entity_poly.entity_id
_entity_poly.type
_entity_poly.pdbx_seq_one_letter_code
_entity_poly.pdbx_strand_id
1 'polypeptide(L)'
;MAEHTRVHVVRHGEVHNPNGILYGRLPGFHLSDKGRAQAAAVAGALAGRDVAAVIASPLQRAQETAAPIAAAHDLSVDTDPDLIESANFFEGRRVGPGDGAWRDPRFWWRLRDPFTPSWGEPYAEIAARMSSAVDKARVRGAGQEVVCVSHQLPVWTLRLHLTGRRLWHDPRRRECGLASVTTLVYDGDRLVGVEYSEPAGV
;
A
#
# COMPACT_ATOMS: atom_id res chain seq x y z
N MET A 1 11.65 -4.77 -29.29
CA MET A 1 10.64 -5.30 -28.36
C MET A 1 10.10 -4.09 -27.65
N ALA A 2 8.77 -3.93 -27.50
CA ALA A 2 8.24 -2.82 -26.72
C ALA A 2 8.74 -2.98 -25.27
N GLU A 3 9.39 -1.96 -24.75
CA GLU A 3 9.84 -1.92 -23.35
C GLU A 3 8.60 -1.72 -22.48
N HIS A 4 8.24 -2.74 -21.72
CA HIS A 4 7.12 -2.65 -20.77
C HIS A 4 7.51 -1.75 -19.59
N THR A 5 6.61 -0.85 -19.23
CA THR A 5 6.73 -0.10 -17.96
C THR A 5 6.23 -0.96 -16.82
N ARG A 6 6.98 -1.03 -15.71
CA ARG A 6 6.57 -1.76 -14.51
C ARG A 6 6.39 -0.79 -13.33
N VAL A 7 5.25 -0.88 -12.68
CA VAL A 7 4.99 -0.13 -11.44
C VAL A 7 4.87 -1.13 -10.29
N HIS A 8 5.86 -1.13 -9.39
CA HIS A 8 5.88 -1.97 -8.20
C HIS A 8 5.18 -1.26 -7.05
N VAL A 9 3.98 -1.69 -6.70
CA VAL A 9 3.24 -1.14 -5.57
C VAL A 9 3.51 -1.99 -4.34
N VAL A 10 4.28 -1.43 -3.40
CA VAL A 10 4.79 -2.09 -2.19
C VAL A 10 3.95 -1.71 -0.99
N ARG A 11 3.52 -2.68 -0.19
CA ARG A 11 3.00 -2.41 1.15
C ARG A 11 4.16 -2.18 2.11
N HIS A 12 4.07 -1.18 3.00
CA HIS A 12 5.07 -0.94 4.04
C HIS A 12 5.35 -2.18 4.91
N GLY A 13 6.54 -2.25 5.51
CA GLY A 13 6.96 -3.29 6.45
C GLY A 13 6.22 -3.24 7.79
N GLU A 14 6.53 -4.19 8.67
CA GLU A 14 5.92 -4.28 9.99
C GLU A 14 6.16 -3.01 10.81
N VAL A 15 5.11 -2.56 11.53
CA VAL A 15 5.13 -1.36 12.36
C VAL A 15 5.30 -1.72 13.84
N HIS A 16 6.12 -0.95 14.56
CA HIS A 16 6.19 -1.04 16.01
C HIS A 16 4.88 -0.53 16.63
N ASN A 17 4.04 -1.46 17.08
CA ASN A 17 2.71 -1.18 17.63
C ASN A 17 2.43 -2.06 18.85
N PRO A 18 3.12 -1.85 19.97
CA PRO A 18 3.00 -2.70 21.16
C PRO A 18 1.61 -2.67 21.79
N ASN A 19 0.85 -1.61 21.55
CA ASN A 19 -0.50 -1.45 22.08
C ASN A 19 -1.58 -2.08 21.20
N GLY A 20 -1.26 -2.56 20.00
CA GLY A 20 -2.21 -3.20 19.08
C GLY A 20 -3.37 -2.29 18.66
N ILE A 21 -3.12 -1.00 18.48
CA ILE A 21 -4.15 -0.05 18.04
C ILE A 21 -4.22 0.05 16.52
N LEU A 22 -5.37 0.41 16.01
CA LEU A 22 -5.53 0.79 14.60
C LEU A 22 -4.87 2.15 14.38
N TYR A 23 -3.68 2.16 13.83
CA TYR A 23 -2.90 3.39 13.66
C TYR A 23 -3.27 4.21 12.42
N GLY A 24 -3.89 3.61 11.39
CA GLY A 24 -4.40 4.32 10.21
C GLY A 24 -3.46 5.43 9.70
N ARG A 25 -3.90 6.69 9.77
CA ARG A 25 -3.12 7.89 9.40
C ARG A 25 -2.40 8.55 10.56
N LEU A 26 -2.47 8.00 11.76
CA LEU A 26 -1.82 8.59 12.93
C LEU A 26 -0.31 8.68 12.74
N PRO A 27 0.32 9.80 13.20
CA PRO A 27 1.77 9.99 13.15
C PRO A 27 2.48 9.14 14.22
N GLY A 28 3.82 9.01 14.09
CA GLY A 28 4.66 8.36 15.10
C GLY A 28 4.69 6.84 15.02
N PHE A 29 4.11 6.24 13.99
CA PHE A 29 4.16 4.79 13.75
C PHE A 29 5.27 4.44 12.77
N HIS A 30 6.43 4.07 13.34
CA HIS A 30 7.64 3.68 12.65
C HIS A 30 7.72 2.17 12.40
N LEU A 31 8.61 1.74 11.52
CA LEU A 31 8.90 0.32 11.34
C LEU A 31 9.48 -0.30 12.62
N SER A 32 9.11 -1.55 12.89
CA SER A 32 9.81 -2.41 13.85
C SER A 32 11.17 -2.84 13.29
N ASP A 33 12.01 -3.51 14.10
CA ASP A 33 13.24 -4.12 13.59
C ASP A 33 12.96 -5.15 12.49
N LYS A 34 11.89 -5.93 12.65
CA LYS A 34 11.40 -6.85 11.62
C LYS A 34 10.96 -6.09 10.37
N GLY A 35 10.24 -4.97 10.53
CA GLY A 35 9.83 -4.14 9.40
C GLY A 35 10.99 -3.55 8.62
N ARG A 36 12.06 -3.16 9.30
CA ARG A 36 13.31 -2.70 8.67
C ARG A 36 14.00 -3.83 7.89
N ALA A 37 14.05 -5.03 8.46
CA ALA A 37 14.57 -6.20 7.75
C ALA A 37 13.72 -6.57 6.52
N GLN A 38 12.41 -6.46 6.62
CA GLN A 38 11.50 -6.64 5.49
C GLN A 38 11.72 -5.60 4.39
N ALA A 39 11.92 -4.33 4.73
CA ALA A 39 12.23 -3.26 3.77
C ALA A 39 13.56 -3.54 3.05
N ALA A 40 14.59 -3.99 3.78
CA ALA A 40 15.86 -4.39 3.19
C ALA A 40 15.72 -5.59 2.24
N ALA A 41 14.88 -6.57 2.55
CA ALA A 41 14.61 -7.70 1.67
C ALA A 41 13.96 -7.27 0.35
N VAL A 42 12.99 -6.34 0.39
CA VAL A 42 12.40 -5.75 -0.81
C VAL A 42 13.46 -4.99 -1.63
N ALA A 43 14.30 -4.18 -0.98
CA ALA A 43 15.39 -3.47 -1.64
C ALA A 43 16.34 -4.45 -2.35
N GLY A 44 16.72 -5.55 -1.69
CA GLY A 44 17.55 -6.60 -2.28
C GLY A 44 16.90 -7.27 -3.50
N ALA A 45 15.59 -7.55 -3.44
CA ALA A 45 14.86 -8.14 -4.55
C ALA A 45 14.72 -7.23 -5.78
N LEU A 46 14.79 -5.91 -5.58
CA LEU A 46 14.68 -4.90 -6.63
C LEU A 46 16.03 -4.32 -7.06
N ALA A 47 17.14 -4.60 -6.35
CA ALA A 47 18.45 -3.98 -6.59
C ALA A 47 19.00 -4.15 -8.01
N GLY A 48 18.65 -5.26 -8.70
CA GLY A 48 19.09 -5.50 -10.09
C GLY A 48 18.13 -4.98 -11.17
N ARG A 49 17.12 -4.20 -10.78
CA ARG A 49 16.09 -3.65 -11.67
C ARG A 49 16.47 -2.25 -12.17
N ASP A 50 15.96 -1.85 -13.31
CA ASP A 50 16.12 -0.49 -13.86
C ASP A 50 15.06 0.46 -13.29
N VAL A 51 15.21 0.78 -11.99
CA VAL A 51 14.28 1.65 -11.26
C VAL A 51 14.60 3.12 -11.51
N ALA A 52 13.67 3.84 -12.14
CA ALA A 52 13.81 5.26 -12.46
C ALA A 52 13.32 6.20 -11.34
N ALA A 53 12.43 5.73 -10.45
CA ALA A 53 11.91 6.53 -9.35
C ALA A 53 11.38 5.67 -8.20
N VAL A 54 11.49 6.21 -6.99
CA VAL A 54 10.87 5.64 -5.77
C VAL A 54 9.98 6.70 -5.15
N ILE A 55 8.68 6.41 -5.04
CA ILE A 55 7.63 7.31 -4.57
C ILE A 55 6.97 6.67 -3.36
N ALA A 56 6.70 7.42 -2.30
CA ALA A 56 6.09 6.86 -1.11
C ALA A 56 4.95 7.73 -0.57
N SER A 57 4.04 7.07 0.12
CA SER A 57 3.07 7.71 1.02
C SER A 57 3.78 8.66 1.99
N PRO A 58 3.15 9.79 2.42
CA PRO A 58 3.75 10.70 3.40
C PRO A 58 3.92 10.10 4.81
N LEU A 59 3.36 8.91 5.08
CA LEU A 59 3.44 8.30 6.41
C LEU A 59 4.82 7.67 6.66
N GLN A 60 5.37 7.89 7.85
CA GLN A 60 6.73 7.53 8.25
C GLN A 60 7.11 6.08 7.90
N ARG A 61 6.28 5.11 8.21
CA ARG A 61 6.51 3.69 7.90
C ARG A 61 6.66 3.39 6.41
N ALA A 62 5.98 4.17 5.55
CA ALA A 62 6.11 4.02 4.09
C ALA A 62 7.41 4.66 3.61
N GLN A 63 7.78 5.82 4.13
CA GLN A 63 9.06 6.48 3.86
C GLN A 63 10.24 5.61 4.30
N GLU A 64 10.17 5.03 5.51
CA GLU A 64 11.19 4.11 6.03
C GLU A 64 11.30 2.82 5.22
N THR A 65 10.19 2.33 4.64
CA THR A 65 10.22 1.17 3.74
C THR A 65 10.83 1.53 2.40
N ALA A 66 10.57 2.73 1.88
CA ALA A 66 11.08 3.21 0.59
C ALA A 66 12.57 3.56 0.63
N ALA A 67 13.07 4.03 1.76
CA ALA A 67 14.45 4.53 1.89
C ALA A 67 15.52 3.52 1.45
N PRO A 68 15.55 2.25 1.90
CA PRO A 68 16.55 1.29 1.46
C PRO A 68 16.40 0.92 -0.03
N ILE A 69 15.18 0.99 -0.59
CA ILE A 69 14.94 0.75 -2.03
C ILE A 69 15.57 1.89 -2.84
N ALA A 70 15.32 3.14 -2.46
CA ALA A 70 15.88 4.31 -3.11
C ALA A 70 17.42 4.31 -3.02
N ALA A 71 17.99 3.99 -1.85
CA ALA A 71 19.41 3.90 -1.64
C ALA A 71 20.08 2.84 -2.53
N ALA A 72 19.44 1.72 -2.81
CA ALA A 72 19.95 0.66 -3.68
C ALA A 72 20.06 1.08 -5.17
N HIS A 73 19.43 2.20 -5.53
CA HIS A 73 19.40 2.75 -6.90
C HIS A 73 19.97 4.17 -7.00
N ASP A 74 20.64 4.66 -5.95
CA ASP A 74 21.15 6.05 -5.88
C ASP A 74 20.07 7.11 -6.11
N LEU A 75 18.85 6.85 -5.69
CA LEU A 75 17.69 7.72 -5.83
C LEU A 75 17.27 8.34 -4.49
N SER A 76 16.54 9.44 -4.56
CA SER A 76 15.76 9.99 -3.44
C SER A 76 14.35 9.42 -3.41
N VAL A 77 13.70 9.46 -2.24
CA VAL A 77 12.30 9.12 -2.10
C VAL A 77 11.45 10.37 -2.33
N ASP A 78 10.60 10.32 -3.36
CA ASP A 78 9.58 11.34 -3.58
C ASP A 78 8.31 11.01 -2.77
N THR A 79 7.50 12.02 -2.50
CA THR A 79 6.25 11.84 -1.73
C THR A 79 5.03 12.13 -2.60
N ASP A 80 4.08 11.18 -2.65
CA ASP A 80 2.77 11.40 -3.26
C ASP A 80 1.66 11.16 -2.23
N PRO A 81 0.85 12.19 -1.89
CA PRO A 81 -0.26 12.07 -0.94
C PRO A 81 -1.35 11.09 -1.40
N ASP A 82 -1.48 10.80 -2.70
CA ASP A 82 -2.43 9.83 -3.23
C ASP A 82 -2.11 8.38 -2.79
N LEU A 83 -0.87 8.11 -2.34
CA LEU A 83 -0.45 6.82 -1.80
C LEU A 83 -0.79 6.62 -0.30
N ILE A 84 -1.42 7.59 0.37
CA ILE A 84 -1.69 7.53 1.82
C ILE A 84 -2.67 6.40 2.17
N GLU A 85 -2.62 5.92 3.43
CA GLU A 85 -3.58 4.94 3.97
C GLU A 85 -5.02 5.48 3.91
N SER A 86 -5.99 4.60 3.88
CA SER A 86 -7.40 4.98 3.96
C SER A 86 -7.71 5.60 5.33
N ALA A 87 -8.52 6.67 5.34
CA ALA A 87 -9.04 7.22 6.59
C ALA A 87 -9.94 6.21 7.30
N ASN A 88 -9.86 6.14 8.63
CA ASN A 88 -10.69 5.24 9.42
C ASN A 88 -11.11 5.91 10.73
N PHE A 89 -12.40 5.91 11.01
CA PHE A 89 -12.98 6.49 12.23
C PHE A 89 -12.46 5.85 13.54
N PHE A 90 -12.03 4.60 13.46
CA PHE A 90 -11.56 3.84 14.63
C PHE A 90 -10.06 3.99 14.91
N GLU A 91 -9.37 4.92 14.24
CA GLU A 91 -7.96 5.21 14.50
C GLU A 91 -7.72 5.54 15.99
N GLY A 92 -6.61 5.02 16.53
CA GLY A 92 -6.25 5.16 17.94
C GLY A 92 -6.93 4.17 18.89
N ARG A 93 -7.83 3.33 18.38
CA ARG A 93 -8.55 2.33 19.18
C ARG A 93 -8.06 0.93 18.88
N ARG A 94 -8.22 0.03 19.86
CA ARG A 94 -8.10 -1.40 19.58
C ARG A 94 -9.34 -1.86 18.85
N VAL A 95 -9.13 -2.54 17.73
CA VAL A 95 -10.19 -3.08 16.88
C VAL A 95 -9.88 -4.55 16.65
N GLY A 96 -10.44 -5.41 17.48
CA GLY A 96 -10.25 -6.85 17.40
C GLY A 96 -11.46 -7.63 17.94
N PRO A 97 -11.52 -8.96 17.72
CA PRO A 97 -12.55 -9.80 18.32
C PRO A 97 -12.49 -9.67 19.84
N GLY A 98 -13.52 -9.12 20.46
CA GLY A 98 -13.58 -8.91 21.90
C GLY A 98 -13.25 -7.49 22.38
N ASP A 99 -12.75 -6.62 21.53
CA ASP A 99 -12.47 -5.22 21.86
C ASP A 99 -13.70 -4.33 21.79
N GLY A 100 -13.71 -3.31 22.68
CA GLY A 100 -14.88 -2.50 23.01
C GLY A 100 -15.53 -1.75 21.86
N ALA A 101 -14.80 -1.45 20.77
CA ALA A 101 -15.36 -0.71 19.63
C ALA A 101 -16.50 -1.45 18.93
N TRP A 102 -16.44 -2.78 18.84
CA TRP A 102 -17.50 -3.61 18.25
C TRP A 102 -18.67 -3.86 19.21
N ARG A 103 -18.45 -3.73 20.52
CA ARG A 103 -19.47 -3.94 21.56
C ARG A 103 -20.21 -2.65 21.96
N ASP A 104 -19.70 -1.50 21.55
CA ASP A 104 -20.32 -0.22 21.90
C ASP A 104 -21.44 0.13 20.90
N PRO A 105 -22.71 0.12 21.34
CA PRO A 105 -23.87 0.41 20.47
C PRO A 105 -23.79 1.79 19.80
N ARG A 106 -23.03 2.73 20.40
CA ARG A 106 -22.82 4.07 19.84
C ARG A 106 -22.13 4.07 18.49
N PHE A 107 -21.48 2.96 18.11
CA PHE A 107 -20.77 2.84 16.83
C PHE A 107 -21.51 1.97 15.79
N TRP A 108 -22.58 1.28 16.16
CA TRP A 108 -23.31 0.39 15.24
C TRP A 108 -23.89 1.13 14.03
N TRP A 109 -24.31 2.37 14.22
CA TRP A 109 -24.77 3.19 13.10
C TRP A 109 -23.67 3.49 12.07
N ARG A 110 -22.40 3.46 12.47
CA ARG A 110 -21.23 3.58 11.60
C ARG A 110 -20.87 2.30 10.86
N LEU A 111 -21.37 1.15 11.28
CA LEU A 111 -21.08 -0.16 10.69
C LEU A 111 -22.20 -0.64 9.76
N ARG A 112 -23.19 0.17 9.49
CA ARG A 112 -24.42 -0.21 8.77
C ARG A 112 -24.24 -0.41 7.26
N ASP A 113 -23.20 0.18 6.64
CA ASP A 113 -22.94 0.03 5.21
C ASP A 113 -21.52 -0.52 4.98
N PRO A 114 -21.38 -1.84 4.75
CA PRO A 114 -20.10 -2.45 4.43
C PRO A 114 -19.68 -2.24 2.97
N PHE A 115 -20.58 -1.85 2.09
CA PHE A 115 -20.29 -1.67 0.66
C PHE A 115 -19.66 -0.32 0.39
N THR A 116 -20.14 0.71 1.10
CA THR A 116 -19.49 2.03 1.15
C THR A 116 -19.13 2.29 2.61
N PRO A 117 -17.89 2.00 3.04
CA PRO A 117 -17.56 1.96 4.47
C PRO A 117 -17.93 3.26 5.17
N SER A 118 -19.02 3.25 5.94
CA SER A 118 -19.45 4.44 6.72
C SER A 118 -18.52 4.77 7.88
N TRP A 119 -17.50 3.93 8.11
CA TRP A 119 -16.43 4.14 9.10
C TRP A 119 -15.10 4.60 8.50
N GLY A 120 -15.01 4.79 7.18
CA GLY A 120 -13.77 5.12 6.51
C GLY A 120 -13.95 5.78 5.15
N GLU A 121 -12.88 5.85 4.41
CA GLU A 121 -12.84 6.38 3.05
C GLU A 121 -13.56 5.41 2.09
N PRO A 122 -14.44 5.89 1.19
CA PRO A 122 -15.11 5.06 0.20
C PRO A 122 -14.10 4.35 -0.72
N TYR A 123 -14.33 3.05 -0.98
CA TYR A 123 -13.43 2.27 -1.84
C TYR A 123 -13.21 2.87 -3.23
N ALA A 124 -14.24 3.51 -3.80
CA ALA A 124 -14.14 4.17 -5.10
C ALA A 124 -13.15 5.37 -5.08
N GLU A 125 -13.14 6.14 -4.00
CA GLU A 125 -12.19 7.26 -3.82
C GLU A 125 -10.76 6.75 -3.65
N ILE A 126 -10.57 5.67 -2.87
CA ILE A 126 -9.27 4.99 -2.73
C ILE A 126 -8.79 4.50 -4.11
N ALA A 127 -9.67 3.84 -4.88
CA ALA A 127 -9.33 3.34 -6.22
C ALA A 127 -8.92 4.49 -7.15
N ALA A 128 -9.67 5.59 -7.15
CA ALA A 128 -9.41 6.74 -8.02
C ALA A 128 -8.05 7.40 -7.72
N ARG A 129 -7.75 7.72 -6.43
CA ARG A 129 -6.47 8.34 -6.07
C ARG A 129 -5.27 7.41 -6.28
N MET A 130 -5.42 6.12 -5.97
CA MET A 130 -4.35 5.15 -6.20
C MET A 130 -4.09 4.93 -7.70
N SER A 131 -5.13 4.94 -8.54
CA SER A 131 -4.97 4.89 -10.00
C SER A 131 -4.24 6.14 -10.51
N SER A 132 -4.60 7.33 -10.01
CA SER A 132 -3.90 8.59 -10.31
C SER A 132 -2.41 8.52 -9.96
N ALA A 133 -2.06 8.02 -8.77
CA ALA A 133 -0.66 7.85 -8.35
C ALA A 133 0.11 6.89 -9.27
N VAL A 134 -0.50 5.74 -9.61
CA VAL A 134 0.10 4.74 -10.50
C VAL A 134 0.26 5.29 -11.93
N ASP A 135 -0.70 6.04 -12.44
CA ASP A 135 -0.60 6.65 -13.78
C ASP A 135 0.53 7.70 -13.82
N LYS A 136 0.66 8.54 -12.79
CA LYS A 136 1.80 9.46 -12.68
C LYS A 136 3.13 8.70 -12.64
N ALA A 137 3.21 7.63 -11.86
CA ALA A 137 4.40 6.78 -11.76
C ALA A 137 4.74 6.11 -13.11
N ARG A 138 3.74 5.55 -13.79
CA ARG A 138 3.89 4.93 -15.12
C ARG A 138 4.43 5.90 -16.16
N VAL A 139 3.89 7.12 -16.21
CA VAL A 139 4.36 8.15 -17.14
C VAL A 139 5.80 8.55 -16.84
N ARG A 140 6.15 8.69 -15.55
CA ARG A 140 7.50 9.06 -15.11
C ARG A 140 8.56 8.02 -15.47
N GLY A 141 8.21 6.74 -15.37
CA GLY A 141 9.12 5.62 -15.65
C GLY A 141 8.80 4.90 -16.97
N ALA A 142 8.37 5.64 -18.00
CA ALA A 142 8.04 5.04 -19.29
C ALA A 142 9.20 4.21 -19.86
N GLY A 143 8.96 2.92 -20.12
CA GLY A 143 10.00 1.96 -20.57
C GLY A 143 10.92 1.42 -19.45
N GLN A 144 10.77 1.89 -18.20
CA GLN A 144 11.57 1.50 -17.04
C GLN A 144 10.66 0.97 -15.90
N GLU A 145 11.18 0.90 -14.68
CA GLU A 145 10.47 0.46 -13.50
C GLU A 145 10.32 1.60 -12.48
N VAL A 146 9.20 1.66 -11.76
CA VAL A 146 8.96 2.64 -10.68
C VAL A 146 8.44 1.91 -9.46
N VAL A 147 8.89 2.33 -8.28
CA VAL A 147 8.42 1.78 -7.01
C VAL A 147 7.53 2.79 -6.31
N CYS A 148 6.31 2.35 -5.91
CA CYS A 148 5.34 3.11 -5.14
C CYS A 148 5.12 2.42 -3.80
N VAL A 149 5.45 3.06 -2.67
CA VAL A 149 5.25 2.46 -1.33
C VAL A 149 3.99 3.03 -0.69
N SER A 150 3.07 2.14 -0.35
CA SER A 150 1.75 2.46 0.18
C SER A 150 1.33 1.49 1.30
N HIS A 151 0.03 1.27 1.49
CA HIS A 151 -0.58 0.58 2.62
C HIS A 151 -1.52 -0.53 2.16
N GLN A 152 -1.94 -1.40 3.09
CA GLN A 152 -2.70 -2.61 2.76
C GLN A 152 -3.99 -2.34 1.99
N LEU A 153 -4.87 -1.50 2.53
CA LEU A 153 -6.18 -1.29 1.92
C LEU A 153 -6.08 -0.54 0.58
N PRO A 154 -5.28 0.53 0.42
CA PRO A 154 -5.08 1.18 -0.86
C PRO A 154 -4.52 0.25 -1.94
N VAL A 155 -3.46 -0.52 -1.63
CA VAL A 155 -2.86 -1.47 -2.59
C VAL A 155 -3.87 -2.54 -3.02
N TRP A 156 -4.60 -3.13 -2.05
CA TRP A 156 -5.60 -4.14 -2.36
C TRP A 156 -6.78 -3.60 -3.17
N THR A 157 -7.27 -2.41 -2.83
CA THR A 157 -8.36 -1.75 -3.55
C THR A 157 -7.98 -1.41 -4.99
N LEU A 158 -6.75 -0.91 -5.20
CA LEU A 158 -6.19 -0.67 -6.52
C LEU A 158 -6.17 -1.96 -7.35
N ARG A 159 -5.64 -3.06 -6.78
CA ARG A 159 -5.57 -4.36 -7.46
C ARG A 159 -6.95 -4.86 -7.86
N LEU A 160 -7.95 -4.77 -6.97
CA LEU A 160 -9.33 -5.13 -7.30
C LEU A 160 -9.89 -4.29 -8.44
N HIS A 161 -9.66 -2.97 -8.39
CA HIS A 161 -10.12 -2.02 -9.41
C HIS A 161 -9.53 -2.34 -10.80
N LEU A 162 -8.22 -2.45 -10.88
CA LEU A 162 -7.50 -2.71 -12.14
C LEU A 162 -7.81 -4.09 -12.74
N THR A 163 -8.21 -5.06 -11.91
CA THR A 163 -8.61 -6.40 -12.38
C THR A 163 -10.13 -6.54 -12.59
N GLY A 164 -10.90 -5.45 -12.55
CA GLY A 164 -12.35 -5.44 -12.78
C GLY A 164 -13.16 -6.19 -11.71
N ARG A 165 -12.60 -6.37 -10.51
CA ARG A 165 -13.26 -7.08 -9.41
C ARG A 165 -14.05 -6.10 -8.53
N ARG A 166 -15.02 -6.63 -7.79
CA ARG A 166 -15.78 -5.85 -6.82
C ARG A 166 -14.86 -5.29 -5.74
N LEU A 167 -15.00 -3.99 -5.43
CA LEU A 167 -14.15 -3.32 -4.44
C LEU A 167 -14.49 -3.76 -3.00
N TRP A 168 -15.74 -4.08 -2.73
CA TRP A 168 -16.14 -4.69 -1.46
C TRP A 168 -15.57 -6.11 -1.33
N HIS A 169 -14.95 -6.40 -0.19
CA HIS A 169 -14.28 -7.68 0.06
C HIS A 169 -14.17 -7.98 1.56
N ASP A 170 -13.99 -9.26 1.89
CA ASP A 170 -13.63 -9.69 3.25
C ASP A 170 -12.16 -9.28 3.55
N PRO A 171 -11.91 -8.44 4.58
CA PRO A 171 -10.55 -8.01 4.94
C PRO A 171 -9.56 -9.16 5.20
N ARG A 172 -10.06 -10.31 5.65
CA ARG A 172 -9.23 -11.50 5.93
C ARG A 172 -8.69 -12.19 4.68
N ARG A 173 -9.25 -11.87 3.51
CA ARG A 173 -8.89 -12.44 2.21
C ARG A 173 -7.98 -11.53 1.38
N ARG A 174 -7.43 -10.49 1.99
CA ARG A 174 -6.49 -9.60 1.30
C ARG A 174 -5.16 -10.29 1.11
N GLU A 175 -4.82 -10.57 -0.14
CA GLU A 175 -3.49 -11.00 -0.55
C GLU A 175 -2.60 -9.77 -0.72
N CYS A 176 -2.13 -9.24 0.40
CA CYS A 176 -1.29 -8.07 0.51
C CYS A 176 -0.55 -8.15 1.87
N GLY A 177 0.48 -9.02 1.93
CA GLY A 177 1.34 -9.22 3.10
C GLY A 177 2.19 -7.99 3.42
N LEU A 178 2.81 -7.93 4.59
CA LEU A 178 3.77 -6.87 4.96
C LEU A 178 4.97 -6.95 4.03
N ALA A 179 5.40 -5.81 3.49
CA ALA A 179 6.47 -5.71 2.50
C ALA A 179 6.24 -6.57 1.23
N SER A 180 4.98 -6.89 0.92
CA SER A 180 4.64 -7.53 -0.36
C SER A 180 4.71 -6.53 -1.51
N VAL A 181 4.95 -7.04 -2.70
CA VAL A 181 5.05 -6.29 -3.95
C VAL A 181 3.97 -6.73 -4.92
N THR A 182 3.12 -5.81 -5.33
CA THR A 182 2.19 -5.96 -6.44
C THR A 182 2.76 -5.24 -7.65
N THR A 183 3.18 -5.99 -8.66
CA THR A 183 3.77 -5.41 -9.88
C THR A 183 2.70 -5.30 -10.96
N LEU A 184 2.52 -4.10 -11.47
CA LEU A 184 1.65 -3.76 -12.58
C LEU A 184 2.51 -3.62 -13.83
N VAL A 185 2.21 -4.43 -14.85
CA VAL A 185 2.97 -4.44 -16.11
C VAL A 185 2.14 -3.75 -17.19
N TYR A 186 2.70 -2.73 -17.81
CA TYR A 186 2.05 -1.92 -18.83
C TYR A 186 2.74 -2.02 -20.20
N ASP A 187 1.93 -2.08 -21.24
CA ASP A 187 2.32 -1.85 -22.62
C ASP A 187 1.72 -0.50 -23.05
N GLY A 188 2.54 0.54 -23.04
CA GLY A 188 2.06 1.92 -23.13
C GLY A 188 1.17 2.31 -21.96
N ASP A 189 -0.12 2.54 -22.22
CA ASP A 189 -1.14 2.86 -21.21
C ASP A 189 -1.99 1.63 -20.81
N ARG A 190 -1.85 0.52 -21.51
CA ARG A 190 -2.63 -0.69 -21.28
C ARG A 190 -1.99 -1.59 -20.24
N LEU A 191 -2.71 -1.90 -19.16
CA LEU A 191 -2.31 -2.93 -18.19
C LEU A 191 -2.37 -4.30 -18.87
N VAL A 192 -1.24 -5.01 -18.91
CA VAL A 192 -1.11 -6.33 -19.54
C VAL A 192 -0.82 -7.44 -18.55
N GLY A 193 -0.43 -7.11 -17.30
CA GLY A 193 -0.16 -8.09 -16.26
C GLY A 193 -0.22 -7.52 -14.85
N VAL A 194 -0.58 -8.37 -13.89
CA VAL A 194 -0.51 -8.09 -12.44
C VAL A 194 0.15 -9.30 -11.78
N GLU A 195 1.31 -9.05 -11.18
CA GLU A 195 2.12 -10.07 -10.50
C GLU A 195 2.11 -9.76 -8.99
N TYR A 196 2.24 -10.79 -8.15
CA TYR A 196 2.33 -10.63 -6.70
C TYR A 196 3.52 -11.43 -6.16
N SER A 197 4.28 -10.84 -5.25
CA SER A 197 5.39 -11.50 -4.58
C SER A 197 5.58 -11.02 -3.15
N GLU A 198 6.21 -11.84 -2.33
CA GLU A 198 6.55 -11.56 -0.93
C GLU A 198 8.06 -11.76 -0.71
N PRO A 199 8.92 -10.78 -1.10
CA PRO A 199 10.37 -10.92 -1.03
C PRO A 199 10.91 -11.15 0.38
N ALA A 200 10.18 -10.67 1.39
CA ALA A 200 10.57 -10.82 2.80
C ALA A 200 10.18 -12.18 3.42
N GLY A 201 9.53 -13.05 2.65
CA GLY A 201 8.93 -14.28 3.16
C GLY A 201 7.68 -14.00 4.02
N VAL A 202 6.89 -15.04 4.29
CA VAL A 202 5.73 -14.99 5.20
C VAL A 202 6.22 -15.05 6.64
#